data_2476cc63edc390afa8c5c5e1a737aecb
#
_entry.id   2476cc63edc390afa8c5c5e1a737aecb
#
_cell.length_a   1.000
_cell.length_b   1.000
_cell.length_c   1.000
_cell.angle_alpha   90.00
_cell.angle_beta   90.00
_cell.angle_gamma   90.00
#
_symmetry.space_group_name_H-M   'P 1'
#
loop_
_entity.id
_entity.type
_entity.pdbx_description
1 polymer ?
#
loop_
_entity_poly.entity_id
_entity_poly.type
_entity_poly.pdbx_seq_one_letter_code
_entity_poly.pdbx_strand_id
1 'polypeptide(L)'
;MQAEANIGMVGHVDHGKTTLTQSLSGEWTDRHSEEIKRGISIRLGYASCTFRKCSKCKGTIAFTTEKKCLHCKSRTTLLHEISFVDSPGHETLMATMLSGAALMDVAILVIAANEPCPQPQTKEHLMALNIAGVKNIIIVQNKIDLVSREKAYEHFDQIVKFISGTVAEDASIIPIAAQHNANIDVLIHEIDKVVHSVIRNLDKPPKMYIARSFDVNKPG
;
A
#
# COMPACT_ATOMS: atom_id res chain seq x y z
N MET A 1 -8.38 15.14 10.56
CA MET A 1 -7.02 15.73 10.39
C MET A 1 -6.60 15.46 8.96
N GLN A 2 -5.67 16.24 8.43
CA GLN A 2 -5.14 16.02 7.08
C GLN A 2 -4.07 14.93 7.13
N ALA A 3 -4.01 14.04 6.14
CA ALA A 3 -3.00 13.00 6.07
C ALA A 3 -1.59 13.60 5.87
N GLU A 4 -0.62 13.04 6.56
CA GLU A 4 0.80 13.43 6.47
C GLU A 4 1.44 12.91 5.19
N ALA A 5 1.02 11.71 4.73
CA ALA A 5 1.48 11.08 3.51
C ALA A 5 0.36 10.32 2.80
N ASN A 6 0.45 10.27 1.47
CA ASN A 6 -0.40 9.43 0.62
C ASN A 6 0.38 8.18 0.21
N ILE A 7 -0.13 7.02 0.55
CA ILE A 7 0.47 5.73 0.25
C ILE A 7 -0.33 5.04 -0.86
N GLY A 8 0.30 4.79 -1.99
CA GLY A 8 -0.30 4.05 -3.09
C GLY A 8 -0.19 2.55 -2.91
N MET A 9 -1.32 1.85 -3.09
CA MET A 9 -1.37 0.39 -3.13
C MET A 9 -1.35 -0.05 -4.60
N VAL A 10 -0.26 -0.68 -5.04
CA VAL A 10 -0.05 -1.07 -6.43
C VAL A 10 0.33 -2.55 -6.55
N GLY A 11 0.17 -3.14 -7.72
CA GLY A 11 0.47 -4.56 -7.97
C GLY A 11 -0.62 -5.23 -8.79
N HIS A 12 -0.39 -6.49 -9.14
CA HIS A 12 -1.27 -7.28 -10.00
C HIS A 12 -2.69 -7.46 -9.41
N VAL A 13 -3.65 -7.83 -10.27
CA VAL A 13 -4.99 -8.25 -9.84
C VAL A 13 -4.87 -9.41 -8.86
N ASP A 14 -5.77 -9.50 -7.90
CA ASP A 14 -5.84 -10.56 -6.88
C ASP A 14 -4.61 -10.71 -5.97
N HIS A 15 -3.61 -9.84 -6.03
CA HIS A 15 -2.49 -9.85 -5.08
C HIS A 15 -2.85 -9.35 -3.67
N GLY A 16 -4.10 -8.86 -3.46
CA GLY A 16 -4.64 -8.51 -2.15
C GLY A 16 -4.39 -7.06 -1.73
N LYS A 17 -4.31 -6.11 -2.68
CA LYS A 17 -4.18 -4.67 -2.42
C LYS A 17 -5.32 -4.14 -1.56
N THR A 18 -6.56 -4.35 -1.98
CA THR A 18 -7.77 -3.93 -1.27
C THR A 18 -7.90 -4.61 0.08
N THR A 19 -7.56 -5.90 0.18
CA THR A 19 -7.53 -6.64 1.46
C THR A 19 -6.51 -6.05 2.42
N LEU A 20 -5.32 -5.68 1.92
CA LEU A 20 -4.28 -5.04 2.74
C LEU A 20 -4.72 -3.63 3.17
N THR A 21 -5.33 -2.86 2.28
CA THR A 21 -5.90 -1.55 2.61
C THR A 21 -6.95 -1.68 3.72
N GLN A 22 -7.84 -2.66 3.62
CA GLN A 22 -8.83 -2.95 4.67
C GLN A 22 -8.17 -3.36 6.00
N SER A 23 -7.15 -4.22 5.96
CA SER A 23 -6.41 -4.66 7.15
C SER A 23 -5.76 -3.48 7.90
N LEU A 24 -5.27 -2.48 7.16
CA LEU A 24 -4.62 -1.29 7.72
C LEU A 24 -5.62 -0.20 8.15
N SER A 25 -6.67 0.04 7.37
CA SER A 25 -7.60 1.16 7.57
C SER A 25 -8.91 0.79 8.25
N GLY A 26 -9.29 -0.50 8.20
CA GLY A 26 -10.62 -0.96 8.57
C GLY A 26 -11.69 -0.68 7.52
N GLU A 27 -11.34 -0.03 6.40
CA GLU A 27 -12.27 0.37 5.34
C GLU A 27 -12.07 -0.47 4.08
N TRP A 28 -13.17 -0.94 3.50
CA TRP A 28 -13.19 -1.59 2.19
C TRP A 28 -13.31 -0.52 1.09
N THR A 29 -12.35 -0.48 0.17
CA THR A 29 -12.25 0.57 -0.87
C THR A 29 -13.10 0.30 -2.09
N ASP A 30 -13.39 -0.96 -2.43
CA ASP A 30 -14.26 -1.34 -3.57
C ASP A 30 -15.73 -1.16 -3.18
N ARG A 31 -16.27 0.05 -3.42
CA ARG A 31 -17.64 0.43 -3.03
C ARG A 31 -18.63 0.45 -4.21
N HIS A 32 -18.12 0.32 -5.44
CA HIS A 32 -18.94 0.40 -6.63
C HIS A 32 -19.60 -0.96 -6.92
N SER A 33 -20.88 -0.94 -7.34
CA SER A 33 -21.62 -2.17 -7.65
C SER A 33 -20.93 -3.04 -8.72
N GLU A 34 -20.26 -2.43 -9.69
CA GLU A 34 -19.47 -3.13 -10.72
C GLU A 34 -18.21 -3.78 -10.14
N GLU A 35 -17.51 -3.11 -9.21
CA GLU A 35 -16.33 -3.64 -8.53
C GLU A 35 -16.69 -4.85 -7.67
N ILE A 36 -17.79 -4.74 -6.91
CA ILE A 36 -18.30 -5.82 -6.07
C ILE A 36 -18.73 -7.03 -6.92
N LYS A 37 -19.41 -6.79 -8.08
CA LYS A 37 -19.87 -7.86 -8.95
C LYS A 37 -18.73 -8.57 -9.66
N ARG A 38 -17.68 -7.85 -10.05
CA ARG A 38 -16.54 -8.40 -10.81
C ARG A 38 -15.39 -8.84 -9.93
N GLY A 39 -15.37 -8.46 -8.65
CA GLY A 39 -14.29 -8.74 -7.71
C GLY A 39 -12.97 -8.03 -8.06
N ILE A 40 -13.04 -6.91 -8.80
CA ILE A 40 -11.86 -6.13 -9.21
C ILE A 40 -12.08 -4.65 -8.96
N SER A 41 -11.02 -3.96 -8.51
CA SER A 41 -11.03 -2.49 -8.39
C SER A 41 -10.98 -1.85 -9.79
N ILE A 42 -11.89 -0.93 -10.06
CA ILE A 42 -11.99 -0.21 -11.35
C ILE A 42 -11.56 1.25 -11.20
N ARG A 43 -11.85 1.85 -10.04
CA ARG A 43 -11.54 3.24 -9.72
C ARG A 43 -10.47 3.31 -8.64
N LEU A 44 -9.86 4.49 -8.49
CA LEU A 44 -9.03 4.75 -7.32
C LEU A 44 -9.90 4.72 -6.07
N GLY A 45 -9.58 3.80 -5.16
CA GLY A 45 -10.16 3.76 -3.84
C GLY A 45 -9.36 4.63 -2.87
N TYR A 46 -10.04 5.26 -1.92
CA TYR A 46 -9.39 6.07 -0.90
C TYR A 46 -9.81 5.58 0.49
N ALA A 47 -8.84 5.42 1.36
CA ALA A 47 -9.07 5.09 2.76
C ALA A 47 -8.11 5.89 3.65
N SER A 48 -8.56 6.25 4.84
CA SER A 48 -7.72 6.95 5.83
C SER A 48 -7.42 6.04 7.00
N CYS A 49 -6.22 6.14 7.53
CA CYS A 49 -5.78 5.33 8.66
C CYS A 49 -4.96 6.16 9.63
N THR A 50 -5.11 5.84 10.91
CA THR A 50 -4.29 6.40 11.99
C THR A 50 -3.33 5.35 12.50
N PHE A 51 -2.04 5.52 12.25
CA PHE A 51 -1.01 4.70 12.86
C PHE A 51 -0.72 5.15 14.28
N ARG A 52 -0.50 4.21 15.15
CA ARG A 52 -0.32 4.42 16.59
C ARG A 52 0.83 3.61 17.12
N LYS A 53 1.40 4.06 18.25
CA LYS A 53 2.53 3.39 18.90
C LYS A 53 2.27 3.19 20.39
N CYS A 54 2.62 2.03 20.88
CA CYS A 54 2.60 1.72 22.30
C CYS A 54 3.90 2.17 22.97
N SER A 55 3.81 2.96 24.03
CA SER A 55 5.00 3.42 24.80
C SER A 55 5.62 2.33 25.67
N LYS A 56 4.88 1.25 25.98
CA LYS A 56 5.34 0.16 26.87
C LYS A 56 5.98 -1.00 26.13
N CYS A 57 5.58 -1.25 24.88
CA CYS A 57 6.15 -2.31 24.06
C CYS A 57 7.36 -1.79 23.28
N LYS A 58 8.27 -2.69 22.87
CA LYS A 58 9.47 -2.37 22.08
C LYS A 58 9.44 -3.14 20.76
N GLY A 59 10.20 -2.65 19.78
CA GLY A 59 10.26 -3.26 18.44
C GLY A 59 8.95 -3.11 17.66
N THR A 60 8.73 -3.97 16.68
CA THR A 60 7.59 -3.90 15.77
C THR A 60 6.25 -4.09 16.46
N ILE A 61 6.18 -4.92 17.49
CA ILE A 61 4.95 -5.17 18.28
C ILE A 61 4.38 -3.92 18.97
N ALA A 62 5.14 -2.82 19.00
CA ALA A 62 4.66 -1.54 19.50
C ALA A 62 3.75 -0.80 18.51
N PHE A 63 3.80 -1.15 17.21
CA PHE A 63 3.08 -0.47 16.15
C PHE A 63 1.72 -1.12 15.90
N THR A 64 0.70 -0.29 15.71
CA THR A 64 -0.68 -0.75 15.56
C THR A 64 -1.56 0.35 14.98
N THR A 65 -2.73 0.01 14.50
CA THR A 65 -3.81 0.96 14.14
C THR A 65 -4.79 1.18 15.31
N GLU A 66 -4.70 0.35 16.35
CA GLU A 66 -5.66 0.29 17.43
C GLU A 66 -5.36 1.29 18.57
N LYS A 67 -6.42 1.84 19.18
CA LYS A 67 -6.32 2.73 20.37
C LYS A 67 -5.76 2.04 21.60
N LYS A 68 -5.80 0.70 21.64
CA LYS A 68 -5.21 -0.15 22.69
C LYS A 68 -4.20 -1.09 22.07
N CYS A 69 -3.03 -1.20 22.68
CA CYS A 69 -2.01 -2.14 22.25
C CYS A 69 -2.54 -3.58 22.27
N LEU A 70 -2.30 -4.32 21.19
CA LEU A 70 -2.76 -5.71 21.07
C LEU A 70 -2.09 -6.62 22.10
N HIS A 71 -0.85 -6.32 22.50
CA HIS A 71 -0.06 -7.14 23.43
C HIS A 71 -0.29 -6.77 24.91
N CYS A 72 -0.02 -5.53 25.29
CA CYS A 72 -0.06 -5.12 26.70
C CYS A 72 -1.36 -4.41 27.11
N LYS A 73 -2.32 -4.24 26.17
CA LYS A 73 -3.62 -3.56 26.37
C LYS A 73 -3.53 -2.09 26.83
N SER A 74 -2.33 -1.53 26.93
CA SER A 74 -2.14 -0.12 27.29
C SER A 74 -2.63 0.80 26.16
N ARG A 75 -2.98 2.04 26.53
CA ARG A 75 -3.35 3.07 25.55
C ARG A 75 -2.17 3.40 24.64
N THR A 76 -2.43 3.50 23.35
CA THR A 76 -1.45 3.87 22.33
C THR A 76 -1.50 5.38 22.07
N THR A 77 -0.39 5.94 21.60
CA THR A 77 -0.28 7.33 21.16
C THR A 77 -0.41 7.40 19.63
N LEU A 78 -0.91 8.51 19.13
CA LEU A 78 -0.94 8.81 17.70
C LEU A 78 0.49 8.90 17.18
N LEU A 79 0.75 8.30 16.03
CA LEU A 79 2.03 8.32 15.33
C LEU A 79 1.89 9.13 14.03
N HIS A 80 1.05 8.65 13.09
CA HIS A 80 0.79 9.27 11.80
C HIS A 80 -0.67 9.18 11.39
N GLU A 81 -1.13 10.17 10.64
CA GLU A 81 -2.36 10.13 9.86
C GLU A 81 -1.98 9.85 8.39
N ILE A 82 -2.44 8.74 7.84
CA ILE A 82 -2.09 8.26 6.50
C ILE A 82 -3.34 8.17 5.62
N SER A 83 -3.19 8.53 4.35
CA SER A 83 -4.19 8.27 3.32
C SER A 83 -3.68 7.17 2.38
N PHE A 84 -4.49 6.15 2.16
CA PHE A 84 -4.23 5.12 1.15
C PHE A 84 -4.92 5.46 -0.16
N VAL A 85 -4.22 5.23 -1.26
CA VAL A 85 -4.74 5.29 -2.63
C VAL A 85 -4.67 3.88 -3.20
N ASP A 86 -5.80 3.18 -3.17
CA ASP A 86 -5.91 1.81 -3.69
C ASP A 86 -6.10 1.87 -5.21
N SER A 87 -5.13 1.34 -5.94
CA SER A 87 -5.09 1.42 -7.39
C SER A 87 -5.59 0.13 -8.05
N PRO A 88 -6.36 0.23 -9.16
CA PRO A 88 -6.75 -0.93 -9.91
C PRO A 88 -5.53 -1.70 -10.45
N GLY A 89 -5.61 -3.03 -10.44
CA GLY A 89 -4.53 -3.90 -10.89
C GLY A 89 -4.63 -4.36 -12.34
N HIS A 90 -5.72 -4.05 -13.03
CA HIS A 90 -5.98 -4.52 -14.39
C HIS A 90 -5.29 -3.65 -15.45
N GLU A 91 -4.71 -4.25 -16.49
CA GLU A 91 -3.97 -3.55 -17.56
C GLU A 91 -4.76 -2.42 -18.23
N THR A 92 -6.06 -2.62 -18.49
CA THR A 92 -6.91 -1.63 -19.13
C THR A 92 -7.12 -0.36 -18.27
N LEU A 93 -6.73 -0.39 -16.99
CA LEU A 93 -6.89 0.69 -16.02
C LEU A 93 -5.56 1.37 -15.66
N MET A 94 -4.50 1.13 -16.44
CA MET A 94 -3.17 1.69 -16.21
C MET A 94 -3.18 3.23 -16.19
N ALA A 95 -4.00 3.88 -17.04
CA ALA A 95 -4.15 5.34 -17.03
C ALA A 95 -4.70 5.86 -15.69
N THR A 96 -5.64 5.11 -15.07
CA THR A 96 -6.17 5.42 -13.75
C THR A 96 -5.08 5.26 -12.67
N MET A 97 -4.28 4.20 -12.75
CA MET A 97 -3.15 3.97 -11.86
C MET A 97 -2.10 5.09 -11.98
N LEU A 98 -1.72 5.49 -13.18
CA LEU A 98 -0.76 6.57 -13.42
C LEU A 98 -1.24 7.91 -12.86
N SER A 99 -2.54 8.22 -13.01
CA SER A 99 -3.11 9.43 -12.41
C SER A 99 -3.05 9.40 -10.89
N GLY A 100 -3.23 8.23 -10.28
CA GLY A 100 -3.06 8.02 -8.85
C GLY A 100 -1.61 8.11 -8.40
N ALA A 101 -0.66 7.58 -9.19
CA ALA A 101 0.76 7.58 -8.85
C ALA A 101 1.33 8.99 -8.65
N ALA A 102 0.81 9.98 -9.36
CA ALA A 102 1.20 11.39 -9.19
C ALA A 102 0.84 11.98 -7.81
N LEU A 103 -0.06 11.32 -7.06
CA LEU A 103 -0.49 11.72 -5.72
C LEU A 103 0.25 10.97 -4.61
N MET A 104 1.05 9.95 -4.95
CA MET A 104 1.70 9.06 -3.98
C MET A 104 3.02 9.64 -3.50
N ASP A 105 3.20 9.71 -2.20
CA ASP A 105 4.49 10.00 -1.54
C ASP A 105 5.31 8.72 -1.34
N VAL A 106 4.60 7.62 -1.09
CA VAL A 106 5.13 6.26 -0.88
C VAL A 106 4.29 5.29 -1.69
N ALA A 107 4.88 4.24 -2.23
CA ALA A 107 4.15 3.16 -2.88
C ALA A 107 4.40 1.82 -2.17
N ILE A 108 3.35 1.04 -1.99
CA ILE A 108 3.42 -0.35 -1.54
C ILE A 108 3.12 -1.25 -2.74
N LEU A 109 4.14 -1.95 -3.22
CA LEU A 109 4.01 -2.93 -4.29
C LEU A 109 3.65 -4.29 -3.68
N VAL A 110 2.40 -4.71 -3.87
CA VAL A 110 1.88 -5.97 -3.32
C VAL A 110 2.08 -7.09 -4.33
N ILE A 111 2.75 -8.16 -3.90
CA ILE A 111 3.07 -9.35 -4.70
C ILE A 111 2.61 -10.59 -3.94
N ALA A 112 1.76 -11.42 -4.55
CA ALA A 112 1.24 -12.61 -3.91
C ALA A 112 2.25 -13.76 -3.97
N ALA A 113 2.53 -14.41 -2.83
CA ALA A 113 3.53 -15.48 -2.73
C ALA A 113 3.13 -16.80 -3.41
N ASN A 114 1.83 -16.98 -3.69
CA ASN A 114 1.31 -18.18 -4.35
C ASN A 114 1.39 -18.14 -5.88
N GLU A 115 1.94 -17.06 -6.44
CA GLU A 115 2.11 -16.87 -7.88
C GLU A 115 3.57 -16.55 -8.23
N PRO A 116 4.06 -16.89 -9.44
CA PRO A 116 5.42 -16.55 -9.85
C PRO A 116 5.63 -15.02 -9.90
N CYS A 117 6.80 -14.55 -9.50
CA CYS A 117 7.19 -13.14 -9.60
C CYS A 117 8.22 -12.95 -10.72
N PRO A 118 8.04 -11.91 -11.57
CA PRO A 118 6.95 -10.94 -11.61
C PRO A 118 5.77 -11.34 -12.50
N GLN A 119 4.56 -10.97 -12.12
CA GLN A 119 3.39 -10.98 -13.02
C GLN A 119 3.44 -9.79 -14.00
N PRO A 120 2.72 -9.83 -15.15
CA PRO A 120 2.76 -8.74 -16.14
C PRO A 120 2.45 -7.36 -15.54
N GLN A 121 1.32 -7.19 -14.85
CA GLN A 121 0.97 -5.90 -14.26
C GLN A 121 1.89 -5.49 -13.11
N THR A 122 2.58 -6.43 -12.43
CA THR A 122 3.59 -6.08 -11.44
C THR A 122 4.76 -5.31 -12.07
N LYS A 123 5.19 -5.74 -13.27
CA LYS A 123 6.22 -5.04 -14.06
C LYS A 123 5.76 -3.66 -14.50
N GLU A 124 4.55 -3.59 -15.04
CA GLU A 124 3.95 -2.36 -15.54
C GLU A 124 3.78 -1.32 -14.41
N HIS A 125 3.32 -1.76 -13.23
CA HIS A 125 3.16 -0.87 -12.07
C HIS A 125 4.51 -0.35 -11.56
N LEU A 126 5.54 -1.20 -11.50
CA LEU A 126 6.88 -0.75 -11.10
C LEU A 126 7.44 0.27 -12.12
N MET A 127 7.23 0.04 -13.42
CA MET A 127 7.61 0.98 -14.47
C MET A 127 6.85 2.32 -14.34
N ALA A 128 5.55 2.25 -14.05
CA ALA A 128 4.72 3.44 -13.84
C ALA A 128 5.17 4.25 -12.62
N LEU A 129 5.54 3.61 -11.51
CA LEU A 129 6.11 4.29 -10.34
C LEU A 129 7.43 4.99 -10.68
N ASN A 130 8.29 4.36 -11.49
CA ASN A 130 9.54 4.95 -11.96
C ASN A 130 9.27 6.20 -12.83
N ILE A 131 8.32 6.13 -13.77
CA ILE A 131 7.93 7.27 -14.62
C ILE A 131 7.33 8.40 -13.79
N ALA A 132 6.49 8.07 -12.80
CA ALA A 132 5.89 9.05 -11.87
C ALA A 132 6.90 9.66 -10.90
N GLY A 133 8.12 9.11 -10.81
CA GLY A 133 9.17 9.60 -9.91
C GLY A 133 8.96 9.23 -8.44
N VAL A 134 8.16 8.21 -8.14
CA VAL A 134 7.97 7.69 -6.79
C VAL A 134 9.20 6.91 -6.37
N LYS A 135 9.96 7.43 -5.41
CA LYS A 135 11.23 6.85 -4.95
C LYS A 135 11.07 5.98 -3.71
N ASN A 136 10.09 6.29 -2.89
CA ASN A 136 9.84 5.57 -1.63
C ASN A 136 8.94 4.36 -1.93
N ILE A 137 9.52 3.18 -2.04
CA ILE A 137 8.81 1.95 -2.38
C ILE A 137 9.03 0.93 -1.26
N ILE A 138 7.95 0.29 -0.83
CA ILE A 138 7.95 -0.87 0.05
C ILE A 138 7.36 -2.03 -0.74
N ILE A 139 7.97 -3.21 -0.64
CA ILE A 139 7.43 -4.42 -1.26
C ILE A 139 6.78 -5.28 -0.20
N VAL A 140 5.59 -5.73 -0.49
CA VAL A 140 4.84 -6.63 0.36
C VAL A 140 4.69 -7.97 -0.33
N GLN A 141 5.30 -9.02 0.23
CA GLN A 141 5.08 -10.40 -0.15
C GLN A 141 3.85 -10.92 0.60
N ASN A 142 2.68 -10.80 -0.04
CA ASN A 142 1.39 -11.15 0.56
C ASN A 142 1.03 -12.62 0.36
N LYS A 143 0.02 -13.10 1.09
CA LYS A 143 -0.52 -14.47 1.01
C LYS A 143 0.51 -15.57 1.36
N ILE A 144 1.42 -15.26 2.29
CA ILE A 144 2.43 -16.25 2.75
C ILE A 144 1.79 -17.45 3.47
N ASP A 145 0.55 -17.31 3.92
CA ASP A 145 -0.29 -18.36 4.52
C ASP A 145 -0.70 -19.45 3.53
N LEU A 146 -0.67 -19.17 2.22
CA LEU A 146 -1.06 -20.09 1.16
C LEU A 146 0.10 -20.94 0.62
N VAL A 147 1.32 -20.72 1.10
CA VAL A 147 2.52 -21.41 0.61
C VAL A 147 3.35 -22.00 1.75
N SER A 148 4.17 -23.01 1.45
CA SER A 148 5.15 -23.51 2.42
C SER A 148 6.26 -22.49 2.64
N ARG A 149 6.99 -22.65 3.75
CA ARG A 149 8.10 -21.77 4.10
C ARG A 149 9.18 -21.75 3.01
N GLU A 150 9.50 -22.91 2.43
CA GLU A 150 10.47 -23.08 1.36
C GLU A 150 10.06 -22.28 0.12
N LYS A 151 8.79 -22.43 -0.31
CA LYS A 151 8.24 -21.67 -1.43
C LYS A 151 8.21 -20.17 -1.18
N ALA A 152 7.97 -19.75 0.06
CA ALA A 152 8.02 -18.32 0.42
C ALA A 152 9.43 -17.75 0.24
N TYR A 153 10.49 -18.50 0.60
CA TYR A 153 11.88 -18.09 0.36
C TYR A 153 12.24 -18.09 -1.14
N GLU A 154 11.88 -19.13 -1.88
CA GLU A 154 12.09 -19.16 -3.35
C GLU A 154 11.42 -17.96 -4.03
N HIS A 155 10.20 -17.63 -3.61
CA HIS A 155 9.49 -16.46 -4.13
C HIS A 155 10.14 -15.14 -3.70
N PHE A 156 10.68 -15.05 -2.50
CA PHE A 156 11.47 -13.91 -2.05
C PHE A 156 12.68 -13.68 -2.97
N ASP A 157 13.40 -14.73 -3.33
CA ASP A 157 14.54 -14.65 -4.26
C ASP A 157 14.10 -14.18 -5.66
N GLN A 158 12.90 -14.59 -6.12
CA GLN A 158 12.32 -14.08 -7.37
C GLN A 158 12.05 -12.57 -7.28
N ILE A 159 11.51 -12.08 -6.15
CA ILE A 159 11.29 -10.65 -5.94
C ILE A 159 12.62 -9.90 -5.97
N VAL A 160 13.63 -10.34 -5.23
CA VAL A 160 14.97 -9.73 -5.19
C VAL A 160 15.54 -9.63 -6.60
N LYS A 161 15.48 -10.72 -7.37
CA LYS A 161 15.95 -10.74 -8.76
C LYS A 161 15.16 -9.78 -9.65
N PHE A 162 13.86 -9.66 -9.45
CA PHE A 162 12.99 -8.77 -10.23
C PHE A 162 13.28 -7.30 -10.00
N ILE A 163 13.56 -6.90 -8.76
CA ILE A 163 13.76 -5.48 -8.41
C ILE A 163 15.20 -5.00 -8.64
N SER A 164 16.14 -5.92 -8.82
CA SER A 164 17.55 -5.58 -9.07
C SER A 164 17.68 -4.71 -10.32
N GLY A 165 18.44 -3.60 -10.22
CA GLY A 165 18.59 -2.60 -11.27
C GLY A 165 17.36 -1.73 -11.51
N THR A 166 16.35 -1.76 -10.65
CA THR A 166 15.14 -0.93 -10.75
C THR A 166 15.11 0.16 -9.68
N VAL A 167 14.10 1.06 -9.74
CA VAL A 167 13.85 2.09 -8.72
C VAL A 167 13.54 1.47 -7.33
N ALA A 168 13.20 0.19 -7.24
CA ALA A 168 12.87 -0.54 -6.03
C ALA A 168 14.00 -1.44 -5.52
N GLU A 169 15.23 -1.32 -6.04
CA GLU A 169 16.36 -2.21 -5.68
C GLU A 169 16.64 -2.24 -4.17
N ASP A 170 16.57 -1.09 -3.51
CA ASP A 170 16.79 -0.94 -2.07
C ASP A 170 15.50 -1.05 -1.23
N ALA A 171 14.38 -1.43 -1.86
CA ALA A 171 13.10 -1.50 -1.16
C ALA A 171 13.06 -2.65 -0.14
N SER A 172 12.54 -2.38 1.05
CA SER A 172 12.27 -3.42 2.05
C SER A 172 11.20 -4.39 1.53
N ILE A 173 11.45 -5.69 1.66
CA ILE A 173 10.49 -6.75 1.32
C ILE A 173 9.93 -7.33 2.62
N ILE A 174 8.60 -7.21 2.81
CA ILE A 174 7.92 -7.61 4.04
C ILE A 174 6.94 -8.74 3.74
N PRO A 175 7.19 -9.96 4.27
CA PRO A 175 6.27 -11.07 4.15
C PRO A 175 5.05 -10.87 5.09
N ILE A 176 3.84 -10.92 4.53
CA ILE A 176 2.60 -10.75 5.29
C ILE A 176 1.51 -11.76 4.87
N ALA A 177 0.52 -11.93 5.73
CA ALA A 177 -0.78 -12.49 5.39
C ALA A 177 -1.86 -11.47 5.77
N ALA A 178 -2.25 -10.61 4.81
CA ALA A 178 -3.17 -9.50 5.07
C ALA A 178 -4.52 -9.96 5.63
N GLN A 179 -5.04 -11.08 5.14
CA GLN A 179 -6.32 -11.65 5.61
C GLN A 179 -6.27 -12.08 7.09
N HIS A 180 -5.10 -12.45 7.58
CA HIS A 180 -4.88 -12.91 8.96
C HIS A 180 -4.22 -11.84 9.85
N ASN A 181 -4.01 -10.64 9.35
CA ASN A 181 -3.28 -9.55 10.01
C ASN A 181 -1.87 -9.96 10.47
N ALA A 182 -1.24 -10.94 9.81
CA ALA A 182 0.11 -11.38 10.16
C ALA A 182 1.16 -10.41 9.63
N ASN A 183 2.10 -10.00 10.49
CA ASN A 183 3.18 -9.05 10.23
C ASN A 183 2.72 -7.62 9.81
N ILE A 184 1.48 -7.25 10.12
CA ILE A 184 0.99 -5.88 9.85
C ILE A 184 1.72 -4.85 10.73
N ASP A 185 2.09 -5.20 11.95
CA ASP A 185 2.91 -4.38 12.84
C ASP A 185 4.31 -4.10 12.25
N VAL A 186 4.91 -5.09 11.59
CA VAL A 186 6.19 -4.95 10.87
C VAL A 186 6.03 -3.98 9.70
N LEU A 187 4.94 -4.11 8.94
CA LEU A 187 4.65 -3.22 7.82
C LEU A 187 4.43 -1.78 8.30
N ILE A 188 3.65 -1.57 9.37
CA ILE A 188 3.42 -0.23 9.94
C ILE A 188 4.75 0.39 10.41
N HIS A 189 5.63 -0.40 11.04
CA HIS A 189 6.96 0.06 11.44
C HIS A 189 7.82 0.49 10.25
N GLU A 190 7.78 -0.24 9.14
CA GLU A 190 8.53 0.13 7.94
C GLU A 190 7.95 1.36 7.26
N ILE A 191 6.63 1.48 7.20
CA ILE A 191 5.97 2.70 6.72
C ILE A 191 6.36 3.91 7.57
N ASP A 192 6.41 3.78 8.91
CA ASP A 192 6.86 4.84 9.83
C ASP A 192 8.24 5.37 9.45
N LYS A 193 9.21 4.49 9.18
CA LYS A 193 10.56 4.90 8.74
C LYS A 193 10.53 5.68 7.42
N VAL A 194 9.77 5.19 6.46
CA VAL A 194 9.70 5.79 5.12
C VAL A 194 8.96 7.13 5.16
N VAL A 195 7.87 7.23 5.91
CA VAL A 195 7.10 8.49 6.06
C VAL A 195 7.95 9.58 6.69
N HIS A 196 8.78 9.26 7.69
CA HIS A 196 9.72 10.22 8.26
C HIS A 196 10.74 10.76 7.24
N SER A 197 11.02 10.03 6.16
CA SER A 197 11.92 10.48 5.09
C SER A 197 11.26 11.40 4.07
N VAL A 198 9.92 11.51 4.09
CA VAL A 198 9.16 12.39 3.18
C VAL A 198 9.31 13.85 3.61
N ILE A 199 10.30 14.52 3.04
CA ILE A 199 10.57 15.94 3.33
C ILE A 199 9.66 16.82 2.48
N ARG A 200 8.81 17.62 3.12
CA ARG A 200 7.99 18.64 2.44
C ARG A 200 8.68 20.01 2.50
N ASN A 201 8.86 20.63 1.35
CA ASN A 201 9.37 21.99 1.26
C ASN A 201 8.19 22.97 1.40
N LEU A 202 8.05 23.58 2.56
CA LEU A 202 6.96 24.51 2.90
C LEU A 202 7.11 25.88 2.23
N ASP A 203 8.28 26.22 1.70
CA ASP A 203 8.55 27.49 1.00
C ASP A 203 8.09 27.47 -0.46
N LYS A 204 7.76 26.28 -1.00
CA LYS A 204 7.21 26.17 -2.36
C LYS A 204 5.73 26.53 -2.39
N PRO A 205 5.26 27.14 -3.49
CA PRO A 205 3.84 27.42 -3.65
C PRO A 205 3.03 26.11 -3.56
N PRO A 206 1.83 26.15 -2.94
CA PRO A 206 0.99 24.98 -2.81
C PRO A 206 0.57 24.46 -4.19
N LYS A 207 0.56 23.14 -4.35
CA LYS A 207 0.08 22.46 -5.56
C LYS A 207 -1.14 21.62 -5.21
N MET A 208 -2.18 21.72 -6.02
CA MET A 208 -3.37 20.91 -5.91
C MET A 208 -3.64 20.25 -7.27
N TYR A 209 -3.81 18.93 -7.26
CA TYR A 209 -4.19 18.19 -8.46
C TYR A 209 -5.69 17.94 -8.45
N ILE A 210 -6.35 18.17 -9.59
CA ILE A 210 -7.76 17.82 -9.78
C ILE A 210 -7.79 16.36 -10.24
N ALA A 211 -8.14 15.46 -9.34
CA ALA A 211 -8.22 14.03 -9.64
C ALA A 211 -9.48 13.68 -10.45
N ARG A 212 -10.57 14.44 -10.30
CA ARG A 212 -11.84 14.22 -10.99
C ARG A 212 -12.70 15.48 -11.01
N SER A 213 -13.46 15.67 -12.08
CA SER A 213 -14.55 16.65 -12.14
C SER A 213 -15.88 15.94 -12.39
N PHE A 214 -16.95 16.48 -11.84
CA PHE A 214 -18.31 15.99 -12.02
C PHE A 214 -19.20 17.11 -12.53
N ASP A 215 -20.05 16.79 -13.49
CA ASP A 215 -21.15 17.68 -13.87
C ASP A 215 -22.36 17.31 -12.99
N VAL A 216 -22.70 18.18 -12.04
CA VAL A 216 -23.84 17.98 -11.12
C VAL A 216 -25.17 17.91 -11.83
N ASN A 217 -25.28 18.38 -13.08
CA ASN A 217 -26.49 18.37 -13.86
C ASN A 217 -26.68 17.14 -14.75
N LYS A 218 -25.69 16.25 -14.76
CA LYS A 218 -25.75 14.96 -15.48
C LYS A 218 -25.62 13.81 -14.49
N PRO A 219 -26.71 13.05 -14.25
CA PRO A 219 -26.61 11.79 -13.50
C PRO A 219 -25.77 10.82 -14.31
N GLY A 220 -24.62 10.38 -13.72
CA GLY A 220 -23.76 9.52 -14.47
C GLY A 220 -22.67 8.85 -13.77
#